data_9c24623a051b5dd96f1974abc5a1cd8f
#
_entry.id   9c24623a051b5dd96f1974abc5a1cd8f
#
_cell.length_a   1.000
_cell.length_b   1.000
_cell.length_c   1.000
_cell.angle_alpha   90.00
_cell.angle_beta   90.00
_cell.angle_gamma   90.00
#
_symmetry.space_group_name_H-M   'P 1'
#
loop_
_entity.id
_entity.type
_entity.pdbx_description
1 polymer ?
#
loop_
_entity_poly.entity_id
_entity_poly.type
_entity_poly.pdbx_seq_one_letter_code
_entity_poly.pdbx_strand_id
1 'polypeptide(L)'
;MGKTVINCKPYFKAATPQGHPQSWIVPDLCKAYNWPANLAGGGVIAIVELDGGWVQSDMDSYFQSIGQPNPQITDVSVDGTANNPNQHLGDPRDPDYEVAMDIQVAAAAYFVATGQPATIRVYWAQDIASAVQAATADGCDVCSISWGADEALWGVDAAQQMEAAAAAATAAGMVVFAASGDNDSSDGGPTPANVDLPSSCPHMIGCGGTNKTATTETVWNDEPGETSGEGTGGGFSTIFPVQPFQAGAPNGPGRMVPDVAADADPMTGYTLFTHGAEVTGEGGTSAVAPLYAGLFAAFGTKLGFVSPTLWSNQLCFNDITQGDNGAYRAEPGPDPCSGLGSPIGTKLANLLATSDAQASAAGV
;
A
#
# COMPACT_ATOMS: atom_id res chain seq x y z
N MET A 1 -5.34 5.49 30.82
CA MET A 1 -6.48 5.11 29.99
C MET A 1 -6.04 3.85 29.26
N GLY A 2 -6.90 2.81 29.19
CA GLY A 2 -6.56 1.60 28.45
C GLY A 2 -6.48 1.94 26.95
N LYS A 3 -5.49 1.37 26.27
CA LYS A 3 -5.32 1.53 24.82
C LYS A 3 -6.51 0.84 24.13
N THR A 4 -7.22 1.53 23.24
CA THR A 4 -8.26 0.91 22.43
C THR A 4 -7.57 0.20 21.27
N VAL A 5 -7.65 -1.11 21.23
CA VAL A 5 -7.20 -1.89 20.07
C VAL A 5 -8.34 -1.92 19.07
N ILE A 6 -8.10 -1.41 17.88
CA ILE A 6 -9.05 -1.45 16.76
C ILE A 6 -8.91 -2.80 16.07
N ASN A 7 -10.03 -3.45 15.77
CA ASN A 7 -10.04 -4.72 15.04
C ASN A 7 -9.84 -4.46 13.54
N CYS A 8 -8.61 -4.18 13.16
CA CYS A 8 -8.22 -4.03 11.76
C CYS A 8 -8.22 -5.38 11.06
N LYS A 9 -8.45 -5.37 9.76
CA LYS A 9 -8.42 -6.54 8.89
C LYS A 9 -7.38 -6.36 7.81
N PRO A 10 -6.81 -7.45 7.29
CA PRO A 10 -5.95 -7.39 6.11
C PRO A 10 -6.81 -7.09 4.87
N TYR A 11 -6.24 -6.32 3.96
CA TYR A 11 -6.85 -5.99 2.67
C TYR A 11 -6.30 -6.88 1.56
N PHE A 12 -6.49 -8.17 1.75
CA PHE A 12 -6.14 -9.23 0.83
C PHE A 12 -7.40 -9.83 0.22
N LYS A 13 -7.36 -10.07 -1.08
CA LYS A 13 -8.41 -10.73 -1.85
C LYS A 13 -7.82 -11.77 -2.80
N ALA A 14 -8.58 -12.84 -3.03
CA ALA A 14 -8.27 -13.87 -4.01
C ALA A 14 -9.35 -13.95 -5.08
N ALA A 15 -8.96 -14.18 -6.33
CA ALA A 15 -9.91 -14.37 -7.42
C ALA A 15 -10.84 -15.55 -7.12
N THR A 16 -12.11 -15.39 -7.46
CA THR A 16 -13.08 -16.48 -7.28
C THR A 16 -12.71 -17.67 -8.18
N PRO A 17 -12.97 -18.92 -7.75
CA PRO A 17 -12.63 -20.13 -8.53
C PRO A 17 -13.22 -20.21 -9.94
N GLN A 18 -14.21 -19.37 -10.25
CA GLN A 18 -14.86 -19.32 -11.57
C GLN A 18 -14.21 -18.32 -12.54
N GLY A 19 -13.30 -17.48 -12.05
CA GLY A 19 -12.51 -16.56 -12.85
C GLY A 19 -11.35 -17.29 -13.55
N HIS A 20 -10.85 -16.67 -14.63
CA HIS A 20 -9.56 -17.03 -15.23
C HIS A 20 -8.65 -15.82 -15.07
N PRO A 21 -8.08 -15.61 -13.89
CA PRO A 21 -7.29 -14.44 -13.63
C PRO A 21 -6.07 -14.39 -14.55
N GLN A 22 -5.80 -13.21 -15.07
CA GLN A 22 -4.48 -12.90 -15.58
C GLN A 22 -3.65 -12.48 -14.35
N SER A 23 -2.59 -13.19 -14.08
CA SER A 23 -1.73 -12.83 -12.94
C SER A 23 -0.42 -12.25 -13.40
N TRP A 24 -0.04 -11.15 -12.74
CA TRP A 24 1.27 -10.57 -12.89
C TRP A 24 2.29 -11.28 -11.99
N ILE A 25 3.48 -11.53 -12.54
CA ILE A 25 4.66 -11.57 -11.69
C ILE A 25 5.13 -10.12 -11.47
N VAL A 26 5.54 -9.78 -10.25
CA VAL A 26 5.88 -8.39 -9.89
C VAL A 26 6.89 -7.73 -10.85
N PRO A 27 7.97 -8.42 -11.33
CA PRO A 27 8.88 -7.84 -12.31
C PRO A 27 8.21 -7.40 -13.62
N ASP A 28 7.19 -8.08 -14.09
CA ASP A 28 6.50 -7.73 -15.33
C ASP A 28 5.50 -6.58 -15.11
N LEU A 29 4.82 -6.54 -13.97
CA LEU A 29 4.01 -5.39 -13.58
C LEU A 29 4.88 -4.13 -13.43
N CYS A 30 6.05 -4.23 -12.81
CA CYS A 30 7.00 -3.15 -12.73
C CYS A 30 7.40 -2.61 -14.12
N LYS A 31 7.64 -3.49 -15.10
CA LYS A 31 7.90 -3.08 -16.49
C LYS A 31 6.71 -2.35 -17.10
N ALA A 32 5.47 -2.83 -16.85
CA ALA A 32 4.26 -2.19 -17.35
C ALA A 32 4.07 -0.78 -16.78
N TYR A 33 4.54 -0.54 -15.56
CA TYR A 33 4.57 0.78 -14.89
C TYR A 33 5.84 1.60 -15.17
N ASN A 34 6.67 1.21 -16.13
CA ASN A 34 7.94 1.88 -16.44
C ASN A 34 8.83 2.07 -15.21
N TRP A 35 9.02 1.01 -14.43
CA TRP A 35 9.84 1.04 -13.22
C TRP A 35 11.28 1.49 -13.52
N PRO A 36 11.90 2.29 -12.66
CA PRO A 36 13.30 2.67 -12.83
C PRO A 36 14.22 1.47 -12.61
N ALA A 37 15.46 1.59 -13.06
CA ALA A 37 16.51 0.64 -12.79
C ALA A 37 17.77 1.37 -12.31
N ASN A 38 18.64 0.63 -11.61
CA ASN A 38 19.94 1.12 -11.14
C ASN A 38 19.84 2.29 -10.12
N LEU A 39 18.76 2.35 -9.34
CA LEU A 39 18.70 3.23 -8.18
C LEU A 39 19.73 2.77 -7.13
N ALA A 40 20.14 3.70 -6.26
CA ALA A 40 21.23 3.47 -5.28
C ALA A 40 20.94 2.32 -4.32
N GLY A 41 19.67 2.14 -3.91
CA GLY A 41 19.31 1.17 -2.92
C GLY A 41 19.77 1.54 -1.51
N GLY A 42 19.58 0.63 -0.57
CA GLY A 42 20.02 0.79 0.83
C GLY A 42 18.92 1.21 1.79
N GLY A 43 17.73 1.58 1.30
CA GLY A 43 16.59 1.87 2.18
C GLY A 43 16.02 0.61 2.84
N VAL A 44 15.58 0.76 4.09
CA VAL A 44 14.97 -0.29 4.90
C VAL A 44 13.44 -0.17 4.83
N ILE A 45 12.79 -1.26 4.45
CA ILE A 45 11.33 -1.35 4.38
C ILE A 45 10.79 -1.90 5.70
N ALA A 46 9.88 -1.18 6.36
CA ALA A 46 9.05 -1.70 7.42
C ALA A 46 7.75 -2.25 6.83
N ILE A 47 7.35 -3.44 7.24
CA ILE A 47 6.04 -4.03 6.97
C ILE A 47 5.33 -4.20 8.30
N VAL A 48 4.08 -3.76 8.40
CA VAL A 48 3.27 -3.84 9.62
C VAL A 48 2.32 -5.00 9.52
N GLU A 49 2.43 -5.94 10.47
CA GLU A 49 1.59 -7.12 10.54
C GLU A 49 0.92 -7.27 11.91
N LEU A 50 -0.37 -7.60 11.89
CA LEU A 50 -1.16 -7.76 13.11
C LEU A 50 -1.47 -9.23 13.43
N ASP A 51 -1.37 -10.12 12.46
CA ASP A 51 -1.61 -11.56 12.59
C ASP A 51 -0.89 -12.31 11.44
N GLY A 52 -0.97 -13.66 11.44
CA GLY A 52 -0.39 -14.51 10.41
C GLY A 52 1.11 -14.70 10.54
N GLY A 53 1.73 -15.05 9.42
CA GLY A 53 3.16 -15.30 9.37
C GLY A 53 3.70 -15.68 8.00
N TRP A 54 5.01 -15.84 7.94
CA TRP A 54 5.72 -16.27 6.74
C TRP A 54 6.74 -17.35 7.08
N VAL A 55 7.09 -18.16 6.08
CA VAL A 55 8.13 -19.20 6.20
C VAL A 55 9.21 -19.01 5.13
N GLN A 56 10.45 -19.29 5.48
CA GLN A 56 11.61 -19.10 4.59
C GLN A 56 11.49 -19.92 3.29
N SER A 57 10.94 -21.14 3.36
CA SER A 57 10.80 -22.00 2.17
C SER A 57 9.88 -21.42 1.09
N ASP A 58 8.88 -20.64 1.48
CA ASP A 58 7.97 -19.98 0.55
C ASP A 58 8.65 -18.78 -0.12
N MET A 59 9.43 -18.02 0.65
CA MET A 59 10.28 -16.96 0.11
C MET A 59 11.32 -17.52 -0.87
N ASP A 60 12.00 -18.60 -0.51
CA ASP A 60 12.98 -19.27 -1.39
C ASP A 60 12.35 -19.69 -2.71
N SER A 61 11.15 -20.27 -2.66
CA SER A 61 10.41 -20.74 -3.84
C SER A 61 9.97 -19.58 -4.72
N TYR A 62 9.39 -18.52 -4.12
CA TYR A 62 8.93 -17.34 -4.85
C TYR A 62 10.09 -16.63 -5.56
N PHE A 63 11.15 -16.25 -4.84
CA PHE A 63 12.24 -15.48 -5.43
C PHE A 63 13.03 -16.31 -6.45
N GLN A 64 13.15 -17.62 -6.24
CA GLN A 64 13.71 -18.52 -7.25
C GLN A 64 12.86 -18.53 -8.53
N SER A 65 11.52 -18.56 -8.43
CA SER A 65 10.62 -18.63 -9.58
C SER A 65 10.72 -17.38 -10.46
N ILE A 66 10.94 -16.21 -9.87
CA ILE A 66 11.09 -14.93 -10.59
C ILE A 66 12.55 -14.56 -10.90
N GLY A 67 13.51 -15.43 -10.54
CA GLY A 67 14.94 -15.23 -10.83
C GLY A 67 15.59 -14.09 -10.04
N GLN A 68 15.13 -13.83 -8.83
CA GLN A 68 15.67 -12.80 -7.94
C GLN A 68 16.27 -13.45 -6.67
N PRO A 69 17.22 -12.79 -5.99
CA PRO A 69 17.70 -13.25 -4.68
C PRO A 69 16.66 -12.96 -3.60
N ASN A 70 16.67 -13.76 -2.54
CA ASN A 70 15.86 -13.51 -1.34
C ASN A 70 16.20 -12.15 -0.72
N PRO A 71 15.19 -11.42 -0.19
CA PRO A 71 15.43 -10.27 0.67
C PRO A 71 16.03 -10.70 2.01
N GLN A 72 16.60 -9.73 2.73
CA GLN A 72 16.97 -9.90 4.13
C GLN A 72 15.75 -9.54 4.99
N ILE A 73 15.14 -10.52 5.63
CA ILE A 73 13.95 -10.34 6.45
C ILE A 73 14.31 -10.47 7.92
N THR A 74 13.81 -9.55 8.75
CA THR A 74 13.96 -9.60 10.21
C THR A 74 12.61 -9.36 10.87
N ASP A 75 12.19 -10.29 11.72
CA ASP A 75 10.99 -10.13 12.54
C ASP A 75 11.27 -9.25 13.76
N VAL A 76 10.38 -8.29 14.02
CA VAL A 76 10.44 -7.38 15.18
C VAL A 76 9.14 -7.51 15.96
N SER A 77 9.19 -8.09 17.14
CA SER A 77 8.05 -8.13 18.06
C SER A 77 7.93 -6.81 18.82
N VAL A 78 6.80 -6.11 18.65
CA VAL A 78 6.57 -4.80 19.30
C VAL A 78 5.99 -4.96 20.71
N ASP A 79 5.09 -5.91 20.88
CA ASP A 79 4.31 -6.05 22.11
C ASP A 79 4.10 -7.52 22.54
N GLY A 80 4.89 -8.42 22.00
CA GLY A 80 4.79 -9.87 22.21
C GLY A 80 4.11 -10.60 21.05
N THR A 81 3.50 -9.89 20.10
CA THR A 81 3.05 -10.46 18.82
C THR A 81 4.27 -10.89 18.00
N ALA A 82 4.16 -11.98 17.26
CA ALA A 82 5.29 -12.55 16.54
C ALA A 82 4.83 -13.28 15.28
N ASN A 83 5.76 -13.50 14.36
CA ASN A 83 5.58 -14.36 13.19
C ASN A 83 5.03 -15.75 13.62
N ASN A 84 3.82 -16.06 13.19
CA ASN A 84 3.10 -17.26 13.63
C ASN A 84 2.36 -17.93 12.45
N PRO A 85 3.07 -18.43 11.43
CA PRO A 85 2.47 -18.97 10.22
C PRO A 85 1.65 -20.23 10.48
N ASN A 86 0.74 -20.54 9.55
CA ASN A 86 -0.07 -21.76 9.50
C ASN A 86 -1.10 -21.91 10.63
N GLN A 87 -1.52 -20.85 11.26
CA GLN A 87 -2.54 -20.91 12.31
C GLN A 87 -3.98 -20.98 11.75
N HIS A 88 -4.19 -20.50 10.55
CA HIS A 88 -5.52 -20.37 9.93
C HIS A 88 -5.67 -21.19 8.64
N LEU A 89 -4.89 -22.26 8.48
CA LEU A 89 -4.88 -23.11 7.29
C LEU A 89 -6.28 -23.54 6.86
N GLY A 90 -6.63 -23.19 5.62
CA GLY A 90 -7.92 -23.50 5.02
C GLY A 90 -9.00 -22.45 5.24
N ASP A 91 -8.73 -21.36 5.96
CA ASP A 91 -9.55 -20.17 5.94
C ASP A 91 -9.19 -19.36 4.67
N PRO A 92 -10.16 -18.99 3.82
CA PRO A 92 -9.89 -18.15 2.64
C PRO A 92 -9.42 -16.72 3.01
N ARG A 93 -9.49 -16.35 4.28
CA ARG A 93 -8.99 -15.09 4.83
C ARG A 93 -7.79 -15.29 5.74
N ASP A 94 -7.03 -16.38 5.51
CA ASP A 94 -5.83 -16.67 6.26
C ASP A 94 -4.82 -15.51 6.11
N PRO A 95 -4.43 -14.83 7.19
CA PRO A 95 -3.54 -13.68 7.11
C PRO A 95 -2.11 -14.01 6.62
N ASP A 96 -1.74 -15.29 6.54
CA ASP A 96 -0.46 -15.69 5.92
C ASP A 96 -0.37 -15.28 4.44
N TYR A 97 -1.50 -15.17 3.73
CA TYR A 97 -1.54 -14.64 2.36
C TYR A 97 -1.15 -13.16 2.32
N GLU A 98 -1.65 -12.38 3.29
CA GLU A 98 -1.32 -10.96 3.42
C GLU A 98 0.18 -10.77 3.64
N VAL A 99 0.72 -11.46 4.65
CA VAL A 99 2.15 -11.37 5.00
C VAL A 99 3.05 -11.79 3.84
N ALA A 100 2.67 -12.86 3.12
CA ALA A 100 3.40 -13.32 1.94
C ALA A 100 3.38 -12.27 0.82
N MET A 101 2.22 -11.65 0.56
CA MET A 101 2.06 -10.62 -0.46
C MET A 101 2.92 -9.40 -0.15
N ASP A 102 2.83 -8.87 1.05
CA ASP A 102 3.57 -7.67 1.47
C ASP A 102 5.08 -7.86 1.28
N ILE A 103 5.63 -8.96 1.77
CA ILE A 103 7.08 -9.25 1.66
C ILE A 103 7.49 -9.44 0.20
N GLN A 104 6.76 -10.27 -0.55
CA GLN A 104 7.12 -10.67 -1.90
C GLN A 104 7.01 -9.49 -2.88
N VAL A 105 5.92 -8.71 -2.79
CA VAL A 105 5.71 -7.55 -3.67
C VAL A 105 6.73 -6.45 -3.38
N ALA A 106 6.94 -6.08 -2.11
CA ALA A 106 7.89 -5.03 -1.76
C ALA A 106 9.33 -5.38 -2.18
N ALA A 107 9.77 -6.61 -1.89
CA ALA A 107 11.13 -7.04 -2.20
C ALA A 107 11.37 -7.17 -3.71
N ALA A 108 10.40 -7.73 -4.44
CA ALA A 108 10.53 -7.89 -5.89
C ALA A 108 10.55 -6.53 -6.62
N ALA A 109 9.70 -5.58 -6.20
CA ALA A 109 9.66 -4.22 -6.74
C ALA A 109 10.97 -3.46 -6.45
N TYR A 110 11.50 -3.58 -5.23
CA TYR A 110 12.79 -3.01 -4.86
C TYR A 110 13.94 -3.58 -5.70
N PHE A 111 13.97 -4.90 -5.90
CA PHE A 111 15.01 -5.53 -6.71
C PHE A 111 14.97 -5.06 -8.17
N VAL A 112 13.80 -4.91 -8.77
CA VAL A 112 13.66 -4.36 -10.14
C VAL A 112 14.27 -2.97 -10.23
N ALA A 113 14.07 -2.15 -9.21
CA ALA A 113 14.57 -0.77 -9.19
C ALA A 113 16.08 -0.66 -8.93
N THR A 114 16.67 -1.60 -8.18
CA THR A 114 18.08 -1.48 -7.70
C THR A 114 19.03 -2.54 -8.25
N GLY A 115 18.53 -3.73 -8.59
CA GLY A 115 19.33 -4.93 -8.82
C GLY A 115 19.95 -5.52 -7.54
N GLN A 116 19.49 -5.12 -6.36
CA GLN A 116 19.97 -5.57 -5.06
C GLN A 116 18.84 -6.18 -4.22
N PRO A 117 19.11 -7.16 -3.33
CA PRO A 117 18.11 -7.68 -2.42
C PRO A 117 17.64 -6.61 -1.43
N ALA A 118 16.34 -6.59 -1.13
CA ALA A 118 15.76 -5.67 -0.16
C ALA A 118 16.16 -6.03 1.27
N THR A 119 16.14 -5.02 2.16
CA THR A 119 16.18 -5.19 3.61
C THR A 119 14.79 -4.89 4.16
N ILE A 120 14.15 -5.89 4.74
CA ILE A 120 12.79 -5.83 5.27
C ILE A 120 12.80 -6.10 6.77
N ARG A 121 12.06 -5.30 7.52
CA ARG A 121 11.71 -5.56 8.92
C ARG A 121 10.21 -5.70 9.04
N VAL A 122 9.74 -6.86 9.47
CA VAL A 122 8.33 -7.14 9.71
C VAL A 122 8.02 -6.84 11.17
N TYR A 123 7.16 -5.84 11.40
CA TYR A 123 6.77 -5.37 12.74
C TYR A 123 5.46 -6.02 13.15
N TRP A 124 5.55 -6.99 14.06
CA TRP A 124 4.43 -7.71 14.65
C TRP A 124 3.88 -6.95 15.83
N ALA A 125 2.62 -6.53 15.77
CA ALA A 125 2.00 -5.70 16.81
C ALA A 125 0.50 -5.98 16.96
N GLN A 126 -0.09 -5.61 18.09
CA GLN A 126 -1.55 -5.64 18.28
C GLN A 126 -2.23 -4.39 17.71
N ASP A 127 -1.49 -3.34 17.42
CA ASP A 127 -2.01 -2.11 16.81
C ASP A 127 -1.00 -1.44 15.87
N ILE A 128 -1.52 -0.86 14.81
CA ILE A 128 -0.73 -0.24 13.74
C ILE A 128 0.13 0.93 14.24
N ALA A 129 -0.42 1.78 15.11
CA ALA A 129 0.31 2.97 15.57
C ALA A 129 1.59 2.60 16.35
N SER A 130 1.55 1.54 17.15
CA SER A 130 2.72 1.03 17.87
C SER A 130 3.77 0.47 16.92
N ALA A 131 3.35 -0.24 15.86
CA ALA A 131 4.26 -0.76 14.84
C ALA A 131 4.95 0.38 14.08
N VAL A 132 4.20 1.40 13.65
CA VAL A 132 4.76 2.59 12.98
C VAL A 132 5.74 3.34 13.88
N GLN A 133 5.44 3.49 15.18
CA GLN A 133 6.35 4.10 16.14
C GLN A 133 7.64 3.30 16.30
N ALA A 134 7.56 1.97 16.39
CA ALA A 134 8.72 1.09 16.46
C ALA A 134 9.58 1.18 15.19
N ALA A 135 8.97 1.11 14.01
CA ALA A 135 9.65 1.26 12.72
C ALA A 135 10.36 2.63 12.60
N THR A 136 9.71 3.69 13.10
CA THR A 136 10.29 5.04 13.14
C THR A 136 11.51 5.09 14.07
N ALA A 137 11.41 4.51 15.25
CA ALA A 137 12.51 4.46 16.23
C ALA A 137 13.71 3.65 15.72
N ASP A 138 13.45 2.58 14.95
CA ASP A 138 14.47 1.74 14.33
C ASP A 138 15.07 2.37 13.06
N GLY A 139 14.59 3.55 12.66
CA GLY A 139 15.12 4.29 11.53
C GLY A 139 14.82 3.71 10.15
N CYS A 140 13.70 3.02 9.98
CA CYS A 140 13.24 2.58 8.66
C CYS A 140 13.02 3.78 7.72
N ASP A 141 13.14 3.54 6.41
CA ASP A 141 13.03 4.58 5.38
C ASP A 141 11.63 4.66 4.80
N VAL A 142 10.95 3.52 4.72
CA VAL A 142 9.59 3.38 4.21
C VAL A 142 8.83 2.41 5.08
N CYS A 143 7.52 2.64 5.24
CA CYS A 143 6.60 1.74 5.92
C CYS A 143 5.45 1.38 5.00
N SER A 144 5.09 0.09 4.92
CA SER A 144 3.92 -0.45 4.25
C SER A 144 2.92 -0.95 5.28
N ILE A 145 1.64 -0.59 5.09
CA ILE A 145 0.54 -0.99 5.96
C ILE A 145 -0.60 -1.52 5.09
N SER A 146 -0.91 -2.79 5.26
CA SER A 146 -1.97 -3.50 4.53
C SER A 146 -3.17 -3.87 5.41
N TRP A 147 -3.24 -3.26 6.59
CA TRP A 147 -4.27 -3.48 7.60
C TRP A 147 -5.02 -2.19 7.92
N GLY A 148 -6.33 -2.26 8.01
CA GLY A 148 -7.13 -1.10 8.37
C GLY A 148 -8.58 -1.44 8.68
N ALA A 149 -9.40 -0.41 8.77
CA ALA A 149 -10.85 -0.47 8.93
C ALA A 149 -11.44 0.92 8.64
N ASP A 150 -12.76 0.96 8.39
CA ASP A 150 -13.46 2.21 8.16
C ASP A 150 -13.30 3.23 9.31
N GLU A 151 -13.23 4.52 8.98
CA GLU A 151 -13.01 5.61 9.97
C GLU A 151 -14.04 5.60 11.11
N ALA A 152 -15.29 5.18 10.85
CA ALA A 152 -16.34 5.18 11.88
C ALA A 152 -16.02 4.17 12.99
N LEU A 153 -15.35 3.06 12.65
CA LEU A 153 -14.91 2.06 13.63
C LEU A 153 -13.79 2.61 14.53
N TRP A 154 -12.87 3.41 13.97
CA TRP A 154 -11.76 3.97 14.74
C TRP A 154 -12.21 5.05 15.72
N GLY A 155 -13.07 5.95 15.28
CA GLY A 155 -13.41 7.15 16.03
C GLY A 155 -12.28 8.19 16.08
N VAL A 156 -12.62 9.41 16.47
CA VAL A 156 -11.73 10.56 16.35
C VAL A 156 -10.44 10.42 17.18
N ASP A 157 -10.53 9.92 18.40
CA ASP A 157 -9.36 9.87 19.31
C ASP A 157 -8.29 8.87 18.80
N ALA A 158 -8.71 7.68 18.33
CA ALA A 158 -7.77 6.69 17.79
C ALA A 158 -7.21 7.14 16.45
N ALA A 159 -8.04 7.75 15.60
CA ALA A 159 -7.60 8.33 14.34
C ALA A 159 -6.52 9.41 14.53
N GLN A 160 -6.69 10.30 15.51
CA GLN A 160 -5.70 11.32 15.83
C GLN A 160 -4.41 10.75 16.43
N GLN A 161 -4.48 9.65 17.20
CA GLN A 161 -3.30 8.94 17.66
C GLN A 161 -2.51 8.31 16.52
N MET A 162 -3.22 7.70 15.55
CA MET A 162 -2.61 7.13 14.36
C MET A 162 -1.94 8.22 13.51
N GLU A 163 -2.63 9.33 13.28
CA GLU A 163 -2.08 10.48 12.57
C GLU A 163 -0.84 11.06 13.27
N ALA A 164 -0.84 11.12 14.59
CA ALA A 164 0.33 11.58 15.34
C ALA A 164 1.55 10.64 15.15
N ALA A 165 1.33 9.32 15.05
CA ALA A 165 2.39 8.37 14.73
C ALA A 165 2.90 8.58 13.29
N ALA A 166 2.01 8.78 12.31
CA ALA A 166 2.36 9.06 10.93
C ALA A 166 3.14 10.37 10.76
N ALA A 167 2.70 11.43 11.44
CA ALA A 167 3.38 12.73 11.43
C ALA A 167 4.80 12.62 12.04
N ALA A 168 4.97 11.88 13.13
CA ALA A 168 6.28 11.63 13.71
C ALA A 168 7.18 10.81 12.78
N ALA A 169 6.63 9.82 12.10
CA ALA A 169 7.32 8.99 11.13
C ALA A 169 7.87 9.81 9.95
N THR A 170 7.00 10.63 9.34
CA THR A 170 7.40 11.49 8.21
C THR A 170 8.37 12.59 8.64
N ALA A 171 8.24 13.14 9.85
CA ALA A 171 9.20 14.08 10.41
C ALA A 171 10.59 13.44 10.66
N ALA A 172 10.64 12.13 10.94
CA ALA A 172 11.88 11.36 11.03
C ALA A 172 12.44 10.93 9.66
N GLY A 173 11.75 11.27 8.57
CA GLY A 173 12.15 10.98 7.19
C GLY A 173 11.58 9.68 6.62
N MET A 174 10.74 8.95 7.35
CA MET A 174 10.08 7.74 6.84
C MET A 174 8.86 8.08 5.99
N VAL A 175 8.70 7.46 4.83
CA VAL A 175 7.47 7.53 4.03
C VAL A 175 6.54 6.41 4.48
N VAL A 176 5.24 6.69 4.60
CA VAL A 176 4.25 5.69 5.04
C VAL A 176 3.17 5.51 3.98
N PHE A 177 3.02 4.29 3.50
CA PHE A 177 1.98 3.85 2.57
C PHE A 177 0.95 3.01 3.32
N ALA A 178 -0.33 3.20 3.00
CA ALA A 178 -1.42 2.41 3.58
C ALA A 178 -2.47 2.06 2.52
N ALA A 179 -2.88 0.80 2.49
CA ALA A 179 -3.98 0.33 1.66
C ALA A 179 -5.29 1.08 1.97
N SER A 180 -6.09 1.39 0.97
CA SER A 180 -7.31 2.21 1.14
C SER A 180 -8.60 1.42 1.33
N GLY A 181 -8.49 0.09 1.45
CA GLY A 181 -9.64 -0.79 1.64
C GLY A 181 -10.09 -1.49 0.36
N ASP A 182 -10.85 -2.58 0.54
CA ASP A 182 -11.23 -3.53 -0.51
C ASP A 182 -12.74 -3.75 -0.59
N ASN A 183 -13.54 -2.87 -0.02
CA ASN A 183 -14.99 -3.01 0.02
C ASN A 183 -15.69 -1.80 -0.61
N ASP A 184 -15.21 -1.40 -1.79
CA ASP A 184 -15.69 -0.23 -2.53
C ASP A 184 -15.74 1.05 -1.65
N SER A 185 -16.55 2.01 -2.04
CA SER A 185 -16.67 3.28 -1.31
C SER A 185 -17.25 3.16 0.10
N SER A 186 -17.88 2.05 0.45
CA SER A 186 -18.38 1.86 1.81
C SER A 186 -17.30 1.47 2.81
N ASP A 187 -16.22 0.88 2.34
CA ASP A 187 -15.15 0.29 3.16
C ASP A 187 -15.68 -0.67 4.26
N GLY A 188 -16.83 -1.30 4.01
CA GLY A 188 -17.54 -2.10 5.00
C GLY A 188 -18.16 -1.31 6.16
N GLY A 189 -18.15 0.02 6.09
CA GLY A 189 -18.68 0.93 7.09
C GLY A 189 -20.20 1.08 7.04
N PRO A 190 -20.75 1.93 7.92
CA PRO A 190 -22.20 2.02 8.13
C PRO A 190 -22.96 2.81 7.04
N THR A 191 -22.26 3.46 6.13
CA THR A 191 -22.85 4.27 5.06
C THR A 191 -22.25 3.88 3.70
N PRO A 192 -22.89 4.23 2.58
CA PRO A 192 -22.36 3.94 1.25
C PRO A 192 -21.02 4.65 0.91
N ALA A 193 -20.60 5.61 1.72
CA ALA A 193 -19.37 6.39 1.51
C ALA A 193 -18.65 6.57 2.85
N ASN A 194 -17.62 5.80 3.03
CA ASN A 194 -16.68 5.87 4.15
C ASN A 194 -15.28 5.76 3.56
N VAL A 195 -14.27 6.08 4.32
CA VAL A 195 -12.88 5.87 3.94
C VAL A 195 -12.19 5.03 4.98
N ASP A 196 -11.17 4.32 4.54
CA ASP A 196 -10.31 3.53 5.40
C ASP A 196 -9.39 4.40 6.27
N LEU A 197 -9.10 3.93 7.43
CA LEU A 197 -8.02 4.37 8.29
C LEU A 197 -7.11 3.17 8.58
N PRO A 198 -5.77 3.25 8.33
CA PRO A 198 -4.96 4.48 8.42
C PRO A 198 -4.74 5.25 7.11
N SER A 199 -5.25 4.81 5.96
CA SER A 199 -5.00 5.47 4.67
C SER A 199 -5.47 6.92 4.60
N SER A 200 -6.49 7.28 5.38
CA SER A 200 -7.00 8.65 5.47
C SER A 200 -6.17 9.61 6.34
N CYS A 201 -5.13 9.13 7.03
CA CYS A 201 -4.23 9.99 7.79
C CYS A 201 -3.48 10.97 6.87
N PRO A 202 -3.46 12.29 7.18
CA PRO A 202 -2.80 13.30 6.35
C PRO A 202 -1.32 13.07 6.04
N HIS A 203 -0.58 12.42 6.95
CA HIS A 203 0.84 12.09 6.77
C HIS A 203 1.09 10.68 6.22
N MET A 204 0.06 10.03 5.69
CA MET A 204 0.18 8.77 4.96
C MET A 204 -0.21 8.95 3.49
N ILE A 205 0.31 8.08 2.66
CA ILE A 205 -0.08 7.96 1.25
C ILE A 205 -1.08 6.82 1.16
N GLY A 206 -2.35 7.15 0.94
CA GLY A 206 -3.42 6.17 0.71
C GLY A 206 -3.27 5.52 -0.66
N CYS A 207 -3.30 4.19 -0.71
CA CYS A 207 -3.06 3.37 -1.89
C CYS A 207 -4.35 2.68 -2.33
N GLY A 208 -4.93 3.11 -3.44
CA GLY A 208 -6.11 2.52 -4.05
C GLY A 208 -5.82 1.45 -5.10
N GLY A 209 -6.86 0.78 -5.56
CA GLY A 209 -6.79 -0.36 -6.46
C GLY A 209 -7.28 -0.10 -7.87
N THR A 210 -6.57 -0.65 -8.84
CA THR A 210 -6.99 -0.69 -10.26
C THR A 210 -7.07 -2.13 -10.76
N ASN A 211 -7.81 -2.33 -11.85
CA ASN A 211 -7.75 -3.51 -12.71
C ASN A 211 -6.80 -3.19 -13.87
N LYS A 212 -5.64 -3.83 -13.88
CA LYS A 212 -4.61 -3.58 -14.90
C LYS A 212 -4.34 -4.78 -15.78
N THR A 213 -4.70 -4.65 -17.04
CA THR A 213 -4.27 -5.60 -18.09
C THR A 213 -3.01 -5.09 -18.79
N ALA A 214 -2.53 -5.83 -19.77
CA ALA A 214 -1.41 -5.40 -20.60
C ALA A 214 -1.69 -4.10 -21.38
N THR A 215 -2.96 -3.76 -21.65
CA THR A 215 -3.36 -2.67 -22.55
C THR A 215 -4.34 -1.68 -21.94
N THR A 216 -4.99 -2.01 -20.85
CA THR A 216 -6.01 -1.18 -20.18
C THR A 216 -5.74 -1.09 -18.70
N GLU A 217 -6.21 -0.01 -18.10
CA GLU A 217 -6.24 0.16 -16.66
C GLU A 217 -7.47 0.97 -16.29
N THR A 218 -8.28 0.42 -15.36
CA THR A 218 -9.53 1.00 -14.88
C THR A 218 -9.57 0.92 -13.36
N VAL A 219 -10.49 1.62 -12.71
CA VAL A 219 -10.75 1.41 -11.27
C VAL A 219 -11.13 -0.05 -11.03
N TRP A 220 -10.63 -0.63 -9.95
CA TRP A 220 -11.06 -1.95 -9.49
C TRP A 220 -12.42 -1.87 -8.81
N ASN A 221 -13.39 -2.56 -9.37
CA ASN A 221 -14.71 -2.79 -8.79
C ASN A 221 -15.34 -4.00 -9.50
N ASP A 222 -15.57 -5.08 -8.79
CA ASP A 222 -16.12 -6.32 -9.36
C ASP A 222 -17.62 -6.21 -9.65
N GLU A 223 -18.31 -5.30 -8.97
CA GLU A 223 -19.75 -5.06 -9.12
C GLU A 223 -20.03 -3.57 -9.38
N PRO A 224 -19.73 -3.04 -10.58
CA PRO A 224 -19.81 -1.62 -10.91
C PRO A 224 -21.15 -0.97 -10.51
N GLY A 225 -21.07 0.10 -9.72
CA GLY A 225 -22.22 0.82 -9.17
C GLY A 225 -22.68 0.35 -7.79
N GLU A 226 -22.20 -0.79 -7.30
CA GLU A 226 -22.38 -1.20 -5.90
C GLU A 226 -21.36 -0.49 -5.01
N THR A 227 -21.74 -0.23 -3.76
CA THR A 227 -20.90 0.53 -2.81
C THR A 227 -20.26 -0.33 -1.74
N SER A 228 -20.52 -1.62 -1.74
CA SER A 228 -20.11 -2.57 -0.69
C SER A 228 -19.74 -3.95 -1.25
N GLY A 229 -19.32 -4.00 -2.51
CA GLY A 229 -18.78 -5.19 -3.18
C GLY A 229 -17.31 -5.42 -2.88
N GLU A 230 -16.64 -6.11 -3.78
CA GLU A 230 -15.17 -6.19 -3.82
C GLU A 230 -14.64 -5.17 -4.82
N GLY A 231 -13.86 -4.21 -4.30
CA GLY A 231 -13.35 -3.09 -5.08
C GLY A 231 -12.60 -2.09 -4.22
N THR A 232 -11.92 -1.15 -4.88
CA THR A 232 -11.08 -0.18 -4.21
C THR A 232 -11.84 0.73 -3.26
N GLY A 233 -11.37 0.85 -2.02
CA GLY A 233 -11.79 1.89 -1.09
C GLY A 233 -11.39 3.28 -1.59
N GLY A 234 -12.20 4.28 -1.21
CA GLY A 234 -11.91 5.67 -1.54
C GLY A 234 -13.12 6.58 -1.31
N GLY A 235 -12.85 7.86 -1.18
CA GLY A 235 -13.86 8.85 -0.84
C GLY A 235 -13.28 10.06 -0.13
N PHE A 236 -14.03 10.60 0.82
CA PHE A 236 -13.61 11.77 1.62
C PHE A 236 -13.70 11.46 3.10
N SER A 237 -12.62 11.74 3.82
CA SER A 237 -12.56 11.62 5.28
C SER A 237 -13.61 12.50 5.96
N THR A 238 -14.20 11.96 7.02
CA THR A 238 -15.09 12.69 7.93
C THR A 238 -14.37 13.20 9.17
N ILE A 239 -13.13 12.73 9.40
CA ILE A 239 -12.29 13.06 10.56
C ILE A 239 -11.23 14.11 10.18
N PHE A 240 -10.57 13.92 9.04
CA PHE A 240 -9.48 14.80 8.61
C PHE A 240 -9.96 15.82 7.59
N PRO A 241 -9.61 17.12 7.80
CA PRO A 241 -10.02 18.17 6.88
C PRO A 241 -9.34 18.06 5.51
N VAL A 242 -9.87 18.75 4.54
CA VAL A 242 -9.24 18.92 3.21
C VAL A 242 -7.78 19.31 3.38
N GLN A 243 -6.89 18.64 2.68
CA GLN A 243 -5.46 18.87 2.76
C GLN A 243 -5.00 19.92 1.75
N PRO A 244 -4.22 20.93 2.17
CA PRO A 244 -3.76 21.99 1.27
C PRO A 244 -2.94 21.48 0.08
N PHE A 245 -2.31 20.31 0.21
CA PHE A 245 -1.50 19.72 -0.85
C PHE A 245 -2.34 19.01 -1.93
N GLN A 246 -3.60 18.65 -1.65
CA GLN A 246 -4.48 17.94 -2.61
C GLN A 246 -5.03 18.92 -3.66
N ALA A 247 -4.13 19.60 -4.36
CA ALA A 247 -4.50 20.55 -5.41
C ALA A 247 -5.07 19.82 -6.63
N GLY A 248 -6.22 20.28 -7.11
CA GLY A 248 -6.93 19.65 -8.22
C GLY A 248 -7.88 18.52 -7.82
N ALA A 249 -7.88 18.10 -6.57
CA ALA A 249 -8.90 17.18 -6.06
C ALA A 249 -10.30 17.81 -6.18
N PRO A 250 -11.35 17.01 -6.44
CA PRO A 250 -12.72 17.50 -6.42
C PRO A 250 -13.09 18.01 -5.02
N ASN A 251 -14.02 18.97 -4.97
CA ASN A 251 -14.50 19.52 -3.69
C ASN A 251 -15.19 18.43 -2.86
N GLY A 252 -14.71 18.23 -1.64
CA GLY A 252 -15.27 17.27 -0.69
C GLY A 252 -15.24 17.79 0.73
N PRO A 253 -15.88 17.10 1.67
CA PRO A 253 -15.98 17.53 3.06
C PRO A 253 -14.68 17.39 3.85
N GLY A 254 -13.72 16.59 3.36
CA GLY A 254 -12.46 16.29 4.03
C GLY A 254 -11.37 15.85 3.08
N ARG A 255 -10.30 15.27 3.64
CA ARG A 255 -9.20 14.69 2.89
C ARG A 255 -9.71 13.64 1.91
N MET A 256 -9.30 13.72 0.66
CA MET A 256 -9.62 12.74 -0.37
C MET A 256 -8.68 11.51 -0.24
N VAL A 257 -9.23 10.33 -0.39
CA VAL A 257 -8.55 9.02 -0.42
C VAL A 257 -9.01 8.32 -1.71
N PRO A 258 -8.11 7.57 -2.38
CA PRO A 258 -6.67 7.42 -2.14
C PRO A 258 -5.84 8.60 -2.66
N ASP A 259 -4.52 8.57 -2.40
CA ASP A 259 -3.58 9.51 -3.03
C ASP A 259 -3.05 8.97 -4.35
N VAL A 260 -2.79 7.66 -4.40
CA VAL A 260 -2.24 6.94 -5.57
C VAL A 260 -2.95 5.60 -5.73
N ALA A 261 -2.80 4.97 -6.89
CA ALA A 261 -3.34 3.63 -7.13
C ALA A 261 -2.34 2.74 -7.89
N ALA A 262 -2.59 1.44 -7.91
CA ALA A 262 -1.95 0.47 -8.80
C ALA A 262 -2.81 -0.79 -8.89
N ASP A 263 -2.36 -1.79 -9.67
CA ASP A 263 -3.08 -3.07 -9.81
C ASP A 263 -3.37 -3.72 -8.46
N ALA A 264 -4.63 -4.05 -8.24
CA ALA A 264 -5.15 -4.63 -7.01
C ALA A 264 -6.25 -5.66 -7.26
N ASP A 265 -6.89 -5.64 -8.43
CA ASP A 265 -7.97 -6.53 -8.76
C ASP A 265 -7.46 -7.98 -8.86
N PRO A 266 -7.99 -8.92 -8.09
CA PRO A 266 -7.61 -10.33 -8.18
C PRO A 266 -7.73 -10.93 -9.60
N MET A 267 -8.59 -10.38 -10.44
CA MET A 267 -8.73 -10.84 -11.83
C MET A 267 -7.54 -10.46 -12.74
N THR A 268 -6.76 -9.46 -12.35
CA THR A 268 -5.49 -9.08 -12.97
C THR A 268 -4.31 -9.19 -12.01
N GLY A 269 -4.52 -9.67 -10.81
CA GLY A 269 -3.69 -9.62 -9.62
C GLY A 269 -2.31 -10.29 -9.72
N TYR A 270 -1.84 -10.80 -8.62
CA TYR A 270 -0.45 -11.21 -8.43
C TYR A 270 -0.30 -12.72 -8.39
N THR A 271 0.85 -13.20 -8.85
CA THR A 271 1.34 -14.56 -8.58
C THR A 271 2.24 -14.50 -7.37
N LEU A 272 1.91 -15.26 -6.35
CA LEU A 272 2.62 -15.34 -5.07
C LEU A 272 2.97 -16.79 -4.74
N PHE A 273 3.69 -17.00 -3.64
CA PHE A 273 3.97 -18.32 -3.11
C PHE A 273 3.74 -18.34 -1.59
N THR A 274 2.81 -19.15 -1.14
CA THR A 274 2.49 -19.32 0.29
C THR A 274 1.98 -20.73 0.56
N HIS A 275 2.08 -21.20 1.79
CA HIS A 275 1.69 -22.56 2.21
C HIS A 275 2.31 -23.68 1.35
N GLY A 276 3.53 -23.47 0.86
CA GLY A 276 4.24 -24.42 0.00
C GLY A 276 3.73 -24.53 -1.43
N ALA A 277 2.92 -23.59 -1.89
CA ALA A 277 2.35 -23.59 -3.24
C ALA A 277 2.39 -22.22 -3.90
N GLU A 278 2.50 -22.22 -5.24
CA GLU A 278 2.23 -21.02 -6.04
C GLU A 278 0.72 -20.77 -6.07
N VAL A 279 0.33 -19.53 -5.84
CA VAL A 279 -1.06 -19.04 -5.91
C VAL A 279 -1.14 -17.89 -6.90
N THR A 280 -2.26 -17.78 -7.59
CA THR A 280 -2.47 -16.79 -8.66
C THR A 280 -3.81 -16.12 -8.52
N GLY A 281 -3.93 -14.87 -8.99
CA GLY A 281 -5.15 -14.09 -8.82
C GLY A 281 -5.28 -13.59 -7.38
N GLU A 282 -4.16 -13.26 -6.77
CA GLU A 282 -4.11 -12.63 -5.45
C GLU A 282 -4.08 -11.11 -5.62
N GLY A 283 -4.79 -10.37 -4.78
CA GLY A 283 -4.92 -8.94 -4.95
C GLY A 283 -5.41 -8.25 -3.68
N GLY A 284 -6.10 -7.15 -3.86
CA GLY A 284 -6.46 -6.21 -2.82
C GLY A 284 -5.57 -4.97 -2.84
N THR A 285 -6.02 -3.90 -2.22
CA THR A 285 -5.22 -2.67 -2.06
C THR A 285 -3.96 -2.90 -1.24
N SER A 286 -3.88 -4.03 -0.53
CA SER A 286 -2.70 -4.59 0.13
C SER A 286 -1.50 -4.81 -0.80
N ALA A 287 -1.70 -5.10 -2.07
CA ALA A 287 -0.60 -5.25 -3.02
C ALA A 287 0.03 -3.90 -3.39
N VAL A 288 -0.72 -2.80 -3.27
CA VAL A 288 -0.32 -1.48 -3.76
C VAL A 288 0.66 -0.80 -2.79
N ALA A 289 0.38 -0.84 -1.50
CA ALA A 289 1.27 -0.24 -0.50
C ALA A 289 2.69 -0.81 -0.53
N PRO A 290 2.92 -2.14 -0.53
CA PRO A 290 4.26 -2.71 -0.63
C PRO A 290 4.92 -2.50 -2.00
N LEU A 291 4.15 -2.43 -3.09
CA LEU A 291 4.68 -2.10 -4.42
C LEU A 291 5.35 -0.71 -4.42
N TYR A 292 4.65 0.30 -3.90
CA TYR A 292 5.22 1.65 -3.73
C TYR A 292 6.35 1.68 -2.70
N ALA A 293 6.22 0.95 -1.59
CA ALA A 293 7.25 0.88 -0.57
C ALA A 293 8.58 0.34 -1.15
N GLY A 294 8.53 -0.67 -2.00
CA GLY A 294 9.70 -1.19 -2.71
C GLY A 294 10.37 -0.16 -3.60
N LEU A 295 9.60 0.64 -4.35
CA LEU A 295 10.14 1.72 -5.17
C LEU A 295 10.79 2.82 -4.30
N PHE A 296 10.11 3.26 -3.26
CA PHE A 296 10.58 4.38 -2.45
C PHE A 296 11.81 4.01 -1.61
N ALA A 297 11.89 2.80 -1.10
CA ALA A 297 13.08 2.30 -0.42
C ALA A 297 14.30 2.19 -1.35
N ALA A 298 14.07 2.00 -2.66
CA ALA A 298 15.12 1.91 -3.65
C ALA A 298 15.95 3.21 -3.80
N PHE A 299 15.46 4.36 -3.34
CA PHE A 299 16.22 5.61 -3.31
C PHE A 299 17.33 5.59 -2.26
N GLY A 300 17.17 4.86 -1.16
CA GLY A 300 18.18 4.78 -0.08
C GLY A 300 18.32 6.07 0.71
N THR A 301 17.33 6.94 0.71
CA THR A 301 17.32 8.26 1.36
C THR A 301 16.06 8.48 2.18
N LYS A 302 16.12 9.38 3.14
CA LYS A 302 15.00 9.80 3.99
C LYS A 302 14.15 10.82 3.25
N LEU A 303 13.05 10.38 2.62
CA LEU A 303 12.18 11.23 1.82
C LEU A 303 11.11 11.97 2.67
N GLY A 304 10.64 11.37 3.76
CA GLY A 304 9.69 11.96 4.70
C GLY A 304 8.33 12.28 4.09
N PHE A 305 7.80 13.47 4.36
CA PHE A 305 6.46 13.88 3.93
C PHE A 305 6.45 14.29 2.45
N VAL A 306 6.29 13.32 1.55
CA VAL A 306 6.33 13.53 0.09
C VAL A 306 4.99 13.84 -0.56
N SER A 307 3.86 13.70 0.14
CA SER A 307 2.53 13.91 -0.44
C SER A 307 2.39 15.26 -1.17
N PRO A 308 2.88 16.41 -0.65
CA PRO A 308 2.84 17.69 -1.40
C PRO A 308 3.61 17.63 -2.70
N THR A 309 4.74 16.92 -2.73
CA THR A 309 5.57 16.76 -3.94
C THR A 309 4.84 15.93 -4.99
N LEU A 310 4.22 14.80 -4.58
CA LEU A 310 3.46 13.94 -5.50
C LEU A 310 2.26 14.68 -6.08
N TRP A 311 1.45 15.34 -5.25
CA TRP A 311 0.25 16.07 -5.68
C TRP A 311 0.56 17.26 -6.60
N SER A 312 1.72 17.87 -6.45
CA SER A 312 2.18 18.95 -7.33
C SER A 312 2.72 18.43 -8.68
N ASN A 313 2.88 17.12 -8.86
CA ASN A 313 3.50 16.51 -10.03
C ASN A 313 2.65 15.37 -10.63
N GLN A 314 1.37 15.66 -10.89
CA GLN A 314 0.38 14.70 -11.38
C GLN A 314 0.82 13.95 -12.66
N LEU A 315 1.64 14.58 -13.51
CA LEU A 315 2.19 13.95 -14.72
C LEU A 315 3.14 12.76 -14.46
N CYS A 316 3.48 12.48 -13.19
CA CYS A 316 4.24 11.30 -12.80
C CYS A 316 3.35 10.05 -12.67
N PHE A 317 2.06 10.19 -12.90
CA PHE A 317 1.08 9.12 -12.82
C PHE A 317 0.33 8.95 -14.15
N ASN A 318 -0.22 7.76 -14.36
CA ASN A 318 -1.21 7.49 -15.39
C ASN A 318 -2.57 7.83 -14.80
N ASP A 319 -3.24 8.81 -15.35
CA ASP A 319 -4.59 9.21 -14.95
C ASP A 319 -5.61 8.11 -15.27
N ILE A 320 -6.34 7.61 -14.27
CA ILE A 320 -7.36 6.58 -14.43
C ILE A 320 -8.70 7.26 -14.60
N THR A 321 -9.30 7.13 -15.77
CA THR A 321 -10.51 7.88 -16.15
C THR A 321 -11.73 7.01 -16.42
N GLN A 322 -11.67 5.72 -16.07
CA GLN A 322 -12.73 4.75 -16.30
C GLN A 322 -12.97 3.88 -15.07
N GLY A 323 -14.23 3.60 -14.79
CA GLY A 323 -14.68 2.80 -13.66
C GLY A 323 -15.25 3.66 -12.54
N ASP A 324 -15.64 3.01 -11.48
CA ASP A 324 -16.19 3.60 -10.25
C ASP A 324 -15.91 2.67 -9.07
N ASN A 325 -16.05 3.17 -7.85
CA ASN A 325 -16.06 2.38 -6.63
C ASN A 325 -17.44 2.42 -5.93
N GLY A 326 -18.48 2.60 -6.72
CA GLY A 326 -19.86 2.70 -6.27
C GLY A 326 -20.32 4.14 -6.05
N ALA A 327 -19.86 4.82 -5.01
CA ALA A 327 -20.28 6.20 -4.73
C ALA A 327 -19.57 7.25 -5.59
N TYR A 328 -18.40 6.94 -6.12
CA TYR A 328 -17.58 7.87 -6.90
C TYR A 328 -17.20 7.26 -8.24
N ARG A 329 -16.91 8.12 -9.22
CA ARG A 329 -16.46 7.74 -10.55
C ARG A 329 -15.08 8.27 -10.84
N ALA A 330 -14.31 7.52 -11.62
CA ALA A 330 -13.07 8.02 -12.19
C ALA A 330 -13.36 9.08 -13.25
N GLU A 331 -12.65 10.20 -13.14
CA GLU A 331 -12.75 11.35 -14.03
C GLU A 331 -11.35 11.86 -14.40
N PRO A 332 -11.19 12.66 -15.46
CA PRO A 332 -9.90 13.27 -15.76
C PRO A 332 -9.36 14.12 -14.62
N GLY A 333 -8.14 13.84 -14.20
CA GLY A 333 -7.49 14.41 -13.02
C GLY A 333 -7.75 13.61 -11.75
N PRO A 334 -7.29 14.10 -10.58
CA PRO A 334 -7.43 13.36 -9.35
C PRO A 334 -8.89 13.14 -8.94
N ASP A 335 -9.23 11.91 -8.55
CA ASP A 335 -10.57 11.52 -8.15
C ASP A 335 -10.57 10.56 -6.92
N PRO A 336 -11.74 10.40 -6.25
CA PRO A 336 -11.84 9.57 -5.04
C PRO A 336 -11.82 8.05 -5.29
N CYS A 337 -11.55 7.58 -6.51
CA CYS A 337 -11.39 6.16 -6.82
C CYS A 337 -9.92 5.76 -6.95
N SER A 338 -9.11 6.64 -7.57
CA SER A 338 -7.73 6.32 -7.96
C SER A 338 -6.70 7.37 -7.55
N GLY A 339 -7.12 8.46 -6.92
CA GLY A 339 -6.24 9.55 -6.53
C GLY A 339 -5.54 10.20 -7.73
N LEU A 340 -4.22 10.24 -7.70
CA LEU A 340 -3.38 10.72 -8.81
C LEU A 340 -3.27 9.69 -9.95
N GLY A 341 -3.73 8.45 -9.73
CA GLY A 341 -3.61 7.34 -10.65
C GLY A 341 -2.44 6.40 -10.38
N SER A 342 -2.09 5.57 -11.38
CA SER A 342 -1.04 4.55 -11.25
C SER A 342 0.36 5.07 -11.59
N PRO A 343 1.44 4.44 -11.11
CA PRO A 343 2.77 5.04 -11.16
C PRO A 343 3.37 5.02 -12.59
N ILE A 344 4.07 6.10 -12.95
CA ILE A 344 5.07 6.08 -14.02
C ILE A 344 6.43 6.08 -13.33
N GLY A 345 6.95 4.90 -13.02
CA GLY A 345 8.06 4.72 -12.10
C GLY A 345 9.31 5.54 -12.43
N THR A 346 9.69 5.64 -13.70
CA THR A 346 10.83 6.47 -14.13
C THR A 346 10.62 7.97 -13.91
N LYS A 347 9.36 8.46 -14.03
CA LYS A 347 9.07 9.86 -13.74
C LYS A 347 9.10 10.14 -12.24
N LEU A 348 8.55 9.24 -11.43
CA LEU A 348 8.64 9.32 -9.97
C LEU A 348 10.11 9.31 -9.51
N ALA A 349 10.93 8.43 -10.09
CA ALA A 349 12.35 8.39 -9.79
C ALA A 349 13.05 9.72 -10.09
N ASN A 350 12.81 10.30 -11.24
CA ASN A 350 13.39 11.60 -11.61
C ASN A 350 12.90 12.74 -10.69
N LEU A 351 11.63 12.73 -10.32
CA LEU A 351 11.04 13.72 -9.41
C LEU A 351 11.72 13.68 -8.04
N LEU A 352 11.81 12.49 -7.45
CA LEU A 352 12.31 12.31 -6.08
C LEU A 352 13.82 12.52 -5.97
N ALA A 353 14.60 12.11 -6.97
CA ALA A 353 16.03 12.38 -7.02
C ALA A 353 16.36 13.89 -7.10
N THR A 354 15.53 14.69 -7.75
CA THR A 354 15.71 16.16 -7.81
C THR A 354 15.33 16.85 -6.51
N SER A 355 14.34 16.33 -5.79
CA SER A 355 13.92 16.82 -4.48
C SER A 355 15.02 16.66 -3.43
N ASP A 356 15.71 15.52 -3.41
CA ASP A 356 16.87 15.27 -2.55
C ASP A 356 18.03 16.22 -2.82
N ALA A 357 18.32 16.47 -4.10
CA ALA A 357 19.37 17.41 -4.47
C ALA A 357 19.08 18.86 -4.01
N GLN A 358 17.80 19.25 -4.02
CA GLN A 358 17.38 20.58 -3.54
C GLN A 358 17.40 20.68 -2.00
N ALA A 359 16.99 19.62 -1.29
CA ALA A 359 17.04 19.57 0.17
C ALA A 359 18.50 19.61 0.68
N SER A 360 19.41 18.87 0.02
CA SER A 360 20.84 18.86 0.34
C SER A 360 21.51 20.22 0.06
N ALA A 361 21.09 20.94 -0.95
CA ALA A 361 21.63 22.25 -1.30
C ALA A 361 21.10 23.39 -0.38
N ALA A 362 19.94 23.21 0.23
CA ALA A 362 19.34 24.16 1.17
C ALA A 362 19.83 23.98 2.61
N GLY A 363 20.49 22.88 2.91
CA GLY A 363 21.04 22.53 4.24
C GLY A 363 22.51 22.91 4.46
N VAL A 364 23.12 23.75 3.58
CA VAL A 364 24.47 24.28 3.73
C VAL A 364 24.45 25.72 4.22
#